data_b70d00b35bc1a640128270f192ee71bb
#
_entry.id   b70d00b35bc1a640128270f192ee71bb
#
_cell.length_a   1.000
_cell.length_b   1.000
_cell.length_c   1.000
_cell.angle_alpha   90.00
_cell.angle_beta   90.00
_cell.angle_gamma   90.00
#
_symmetry.space_group_name_H-M   'P 1'
#
loop_
_entity.id
_entity.type
_entity.pdbx_description
1 polymer ?
#
loop_
_entity_poly.entity_id
_entity_poly.type
_entity_poly.pdbx_seq_one_letter_code
_entity_poly.pdbx_strand_id
1 'polypeptide(L)'
;MSTTYTVDGRRVTDRDSFYSELGRAVNGPGGYFGGNLDALVDCLRGGFGTPEDEPFGFRITHADDVRAALGPKLYNEVVDVFATSGVPLKTS
;
A
#
# COMPACT_ATOMS: atom_id res chain seq x y z
N MET A 1 18.92 8.00 -3.00
CA MET A 1 17.99 8.18 -1.88
C MET A 1 16.78 7.28 -2.06
N SER A 2 16.13 6.91 -1.01
CA SER A 2 14.94 6.08 -1.08
C SER A 2 13.73 6.86 -0.61
N THR A 3 12.56 6.53 -1.17
CA THR A 3 11.29 7.15 -0.80
C THR A 3 10.45 6.16 -0.01
N THR A 4 9.87 6.60 1.10
CA THR A 4 8.95 5.78 1.89
C THR A 4 7.58 6.46 1.93
N TYR A 5 6.56 5.71 1.51
CA TYR A 5 5.17 6.16 1.55
C TYR A 5 4.51 5.63 2.83
N THR A 6 3.89 6.51 3.59
CA THR A 6 3.24 6.14 4.84
C THR A 6 1.73 6.00 4.64
N VAL A 7 1.23 4.81 4.92
CA VAL A 7 -0.20 4.49 4.92
C VAL A 7 -0.69 4.59 6.37
N ASP A 8 -1.64 5.48 6.61
CA ASP A 8 -2.21 5.67 7.96
C ASP A 8 -3.34 4.67 8.19
N GLY A 9 -3.06 3.64 8.96
CA GLY A 9 -4.03 2.58 9.24
C GLY A 9 -5.29 3.07 9.95
N ARG A 10 -5.24 4.21 10.63
CA ARG A 10 -6.43 4.78 11.27
C ARG A 10 -7.50 5.22 10.26
N ARG A 11 -7.10 5.44 9.02
CA ARG A 11 -8.01 5.81 7.92
C ARG A 11 -8.62 4.62 7.22
N VAL A 12 -8.15 3.41 7.55
CA VAL A 12 -8.60 2.17 6.91
C VAL A 12 -9.71 1.54 7.74
N THR A 13 -10.92 1.51 7.18
CA THR A 13 -12.09 0.92 7.84
C THR A 13 -12.64 -0.27 7.07
N ASP A 14 -12.26 -0.42 5.80
CA ASP A 14 -12.65 -1.52 4.93
C ASP A 14 -11.64 -1.65 3.79
N ARG A 15 -11.89 -2.57 2.87
CA ARG A 15 -11.02 -2.80 1.73
C ARG A 15 -10.89 -1.57 0.84
N ASP A 16 -12.02 -0.92 0.53
CA ASP A 16 -12.02 0.23 -0.37
C ASP A 16 -11.23 1.40 0.22
N SER A 17 -11.38 1.67 1.51
CA SER A 17 -10.63 2.74 2.16
C SER A 17 -9.14 2.42 2.25
N PHE A 18 -8.77 1.14 2.31
CA PHE A 18 -7.36 0.74 2.24
C PHE A 18 -6.73 1.16 0.91
N TYR A 19 -7.38 0.84 -0.20
CA TYR A 19 -6.85 1.23 -1.51
C TYR A 19 -6.87 2.74 -1.72
N SER A 20 -7.90 3.42 -1.20
CA SER A 20 -7.95 4.89 -1.21
C SER A 20 -6.79 5.50 -0.43
N GLU A 21 -6.44 4.92 0.71
CA GLU A 21 -5.33 5.40 1.52
C GLU A 21 -3.98 5.16 0.84
N LEU A 22 -3.81 4.03 0.15
CA LEU A 22 -2.63 3.80 -0.68
C LEU A 22 -2.50 4.89 -1.75
N GLY A 23 -3.59 5.19 -2.45
CA GLY A 23 -3.59 6.24 -3.46
C GLY A 23 -3.25 7.60 -2.90
N ARG A 24 -3.77 7.93 -1.72
CA ARG A 24 -3.43 9.18 -1.04
C ARG A 24 -1.96 9.24 -0.66
N ALA A 25 -1.42 8.13 -0.16
CA ALA A 25 -0.02 8.09 0.28
C ALA A 25 0.96 8.31 -0.87
N VAL A 26 0.65 7.79 -2.05
CA VAL A 26 1.53 7.89 -3.22
C VAL A 26 1.24 9.13 -4.06
N ASN A 27 -0.03 9.42 -4.33
CA ASN A 27 -0.44 10.42 -5.33
C ASN A 27 -1.26 11.58 -4.74
N GLY A 28 -1.42 11.63 -3.42
CA GLY A 28 -2.17 12.70 -2.76
C GLY A 28 -3.67 12.45 -2.72
N PRO A 29 -4.45 13.33 -2.10
CA PRO A 29 -5.89 13.15 -1.95
C PRO A 29 -6.60 12.88 -3.27
N GLY A 30 -7.42 11.84 -3.31
CA GLY A 30 -8.10 11.41 -4.54
C GLY A 30 -7.23 10.63 -5.50
N GLY A 31 -5.96 10.39 -5.16
CA GLY A 31 -5.04 9.65 -6.02
C GLY A 31 -5.36 8.17 -6.09
N TYR A 32 -4.88 7.54 -7.17
CA TYR A 32 -5.10 6.12 -7.43
C TYR A 32 -3.78 5.35 -7.24
N PHE A 33 -3.83 4.24 -6.55
CA PHE A 33 -2.73 3.27 -6.49
C PHE A 33 -3.26 1.85 -6.34
N GLY A 34 -4.14 1.44 -7.26
CA GLY A 34 -4.79 0.12 -7.25
C GLY A 34 -6.17 0.14 -6.60
N GLY A 35 -6.99 -0.82 -6.93
CA GLY A 35 -8.31 -1.01 -6.35
C GLY A 35 -8.58 -2.48 -6.02
N ASN A 36 -7.63 -3.35 -6.34
CA ASN A 36 -7.63 -4.77 -6.00
C ASN A 36 -6.19 -5.27 -6.01
N LEU A 37 -5.98 -6.54 -5.68
CA LEU A 37 -4.62 -7.10 -5.57
C LEU A 37 -3.89 -7.09 -6.92
N ASP A 38 -4.56 -7.43 -8.02
CA ASP A 38 -3.92 -7.44 -9.34
C ASP A 38 -3.48 -6.04 -9.76
N ALA A 39 -4.34 -5.06 -9.54
CA ALA A 39 -4.02 -3.66 -9.83
C ALA A 39 -2.87 -3.16 -8.95
N LEU A 40 -2.83 -3.59 -7.69
CA LEU A 40 -1.75 -3.24 -6.79
C LEU A 40 -0.41 -3.78 -7.28
N VAL A 41 -0.37 -5.03 -7.77
CA VAL A 41 0.83 -5.61 -8.36
C VAL A 41 1.33 -4.73 -9.52
N ASP A 42 0.43 -4.32 -10.40
CA ASP A 42 0.79 -3.47 -11.55
C ASP A 42 1.33 -2.11 -11.08
N CYS A 43 0.69 -1.51 -10.09
CA CYS A 43 1.13 -0.22 -9.56
C CYS A 43 2.52 -0.30 -8.92
N LEU A 44 2.82 -1.41 -8.25
CA LEU A 44 4.14 -1.61 -7.63
C LEU A 44 5.25 -1.82 -8.64
N ARG A 45 4.91 -2.21 -9.87
CA ARG A 45 5.90 -2.34 -10.97
C ARG A 45 6.38 -0.99 -11.50
N GLY A 46 5.61 0.09 -11.28
CA GLY A 46 5.95 1.43 -11.71
C GLY A 46 4.93 2.05 -12.65
N GLY A 47 5.10 3.34 -12.92
CA GLY A 47 4.21 4.07 -13.84
C GLY A 47 2.98 4.67 -13.19
N PHE A 48 2.81 4.56 -11.87
CA PHE A 48 1.61 5.03 -11.17
C PHE A 48 1.93 6.01 -10.03
N GLY A 49 3.08 6.69 -10.11
CA GLY A 49 3.46 7.74 -9.18
C GLY A 49 4.69 7.44 -8.33
N THR A 50 5.17 6.20 -8.31
CA THR A 50 6.41 5.86 -7.60
C THR A 50 7.63 6.21 -8.44
N PRO A 51 8.80 6.45 -7.79
CA PRO A 51 10.02 6.74 -8.54
C PRO A 51 10.44 5.57 -9.44
N GLU A 52 10.92 5.88 -10.64
CA GLU A 52 11.37 4.84 -11.59
C GLU A 52 12.86 4.54 -11.46
N ASP A 53 13.63 5.51 -10.97
CA ASP A 53 15.10 5.45 -10.93
C ASP A 53 15.68 5.46 -9.52
N GLU A 54 14.84 5.28 -8.50
CA GLU A 54 15.30 5.11 -7.12
C GLU A 54 14.43 4.11 -6.38
N PRO A 55 14.95 3.46 -5.32
CA PRO A 55 14.16 2.54 -4.52
C PRO A 55 13.04 3.26 -3.76
N PHE A 56 11.94 2.55 -3.53
CA PHE A 56 10.86 3.04 -2.69
C PHE A 56 10.33 1.90 -1.83
N GLY A 57 9.65 2.26 -0.76
CA GLY A 57 9.02 1.31 0.14
C GLY A 57 7.79 1.93 0.78
N PHE A 58 7.10 1.13 1.58
CA PHE A 58 5.88 1.54 2.27
C PHE A 58 5.99 1.26 3.76
N ARG A 59 5.30 2.09 4.52
CA ARG A 59 5.10 1.88 5.95
C ARG A 59 3.60 1.95 6.24
N ILE A 60 3.10 0.96 6.95
CA ILE A 60 1.71 0.97 7.44
C ILE A 60 1.76 1.24 8.94
N THR A 61 1.23 2.39 9.34
CA THR A 61 1.05 2.69 10.75
C THR A 61 -0.29 2.13 11.22
N HIS A 62 -0.42 1.83 12.52
CA HIS A 62 -1.65 1.23 13.05
C HIS A 62 -2.05 -0.01 12.25
N ALA A 63 -1.07 -0.90 12.04
CA ALA A 63 -1.27 -2.10 11.20
C ALA A 63 -2.36 -3.02 11.74
N ASP A 64 -2.59 -3.03 13.05
CA ASP A 64 -3.68 -3.81 13.65
C ASP A 64 -5.05 -3.34 13.16
N ASP A 65 -5.23 -2.04 12.96
CA ASP A 65 -6.47 -1.49 12.41
C ASP A 65 -6.68 -1.94 10.96
N VAL A 66 -5.61 -1.94 10.17
CA VAL A 66 -5.66 -2.42 8.78
C VAL A 66 -5.99 -3.92 8.75
N ARG A 67 -5.34 -4.69 9.58
CA ARG A 67 -5.59 -6.12 9.66
C ARG A 67 -7.04 -6.44 10.06
N ALA A 68 -7.57 -5.68 11.01
CA ALA A 68 -8.97 -5.82 11.44
C ALA A 68 -9.93 -5.44 10.31
N ALA A 69 -9.65 -4.38 9.56
CA ALA A 69 -10.49 -3.90 8.47
C ALA A 69 -10.50 -4.85 7.27
N LEU A 70 -9.35 -5.41 6.90
CA LEU A 70 -9.22 -6.29 5.74
C LEU A 70 -9.54 -7.74 6.06
N GLY A 71 -9.35 -8.16 7.31
CA GLY A 71 -9.34 -9.55 7.70
C GLY A 71 -7.97 -10.19 7.49
N PRO A 72 -7.63 -11.26 8.24
CA PRO A 72 -6.28 -11.84 8.20
C PRO A 72 -5.91 -12.39 6.83
N LYS A 73 -6.84 -12.96 6.08
CA LYS A 73 -6.55 -13.53 4.77
C LYS A 73 -6.13 -12.44 3.78
N LEU A 74 -6.94 -11.40 3.62
CA LEU A 74 -6.63 -10.33 2.69
C LEU A 74 -5.40 -9.54 3.12
N TYR A 75 -5.25 -9.30 4.43
CA TYR A 75 -4.07 -8.63 4.95
C TYR A 75 -2.79 -9.40 4.58
N ASN A 76 -2.78 -10.73 4.74
CA ASN A 76 -1.64 -11.55 4.38
C ASN A 76 -1.39 -11.55 2.87
N GLU A 77 -2.44 -11.55 2.06
CA GLU A 77 -2.30 -11.45 0.60
C GLU A 77 -1.67 -10.12 0.18
N VAL A 78 -2.05 -9.02 0.84
CA VAL A 78 -1.43 -7.71 0.59
C VAL A 78 0.05 -7.74 0.95
N VAL A 79 0.41 -8.26 2.11
CA VAL A 79 1.81 -8.38 2.53
C VAL A 79 2.61 -9.20 1.51
N ASP A 80 2.05 -10.31 1.03
CA ASP A 80 2.68 -11.16 0.02
C ASP A 80 2.90 -10.42 -1.29
N VAL A 81 1.95 -9.59 -1.72
CA VAL A 81 2.08 -8.78 -2.94
C VAL A 81 3.29 -7.86 -2.85
N PHE A 82 3.47 -7.17 -1.72
CA PHE A 82 4.65 -6.33 -1.52
C PHE A 82 5.92 -7.16 -1.55
N ALA A 83 5.93 -8.30 -0.87
CA ALA A 83 7.11 -9.18 -0.80
C ALA A 83 7.48 -9.71 -2.19
N THR A 84 6.51 -10.21 -2.96
CA THR A 84 6.78 -10.77 -4.29
C THR A 84 7.12 -9.70 -5.32
N SER A 85 6.69 -8.47 -5.09
CA SER A 85 7.03 -7.33 -5.94
C SER A 85 8.41 -6.74 -5.61
N GLY A 86 9.06 -7.22 -4.55
CA GLY A 86 10.35 -6.71 -4.12
C GLY A 86 10.30 -5.32 -3.50
N VAL A 87 9.13 -4.92 -3.01
CA VAL A 87 8.93 -3.60 -2.40
C VAL A 87 8.90 -3.74 -0.88
N PRO A 88 9.84 -3.10 -0.17
CA PRO A 88 9.86 -3.19 1.30
C PRO A 88 8.57 -2.66 1.92
N LEU A 89 8.06 -3.40 2.90
CA LEU A 89 6.88 -3.01 3.66
C LEU A 89 7.21 -3.13 5.15
N LYS A 90 7.08 -2.03 5.88
CA LYS A 90 7.23 -1.98 7.33
C LYS A 90 5.87 -1.76 7.96
N THR A 91 5.61 -2.44 9.06
CA THR A 91 4.36 -2.30 9.81
C THR A 91 4.66 -1.88 11.24
N SER A 92 3.79 -1.06 11.79
CA SER A 92 3.97 -0.59 13.16
C SER A 92 2.64 -0.32 13.88
#